data_fc869084880872d902b0cec61ce948dc
#
_entry.id   fc869084880872d902b0cec61ce948dc
#
_cell.length_a   1.000
_cell.length_b   1.000
_cell.length_c   1.000
_cell.angle_alpha   90.00
_cell.angle_beta   90.00
_cell.angle_gamma   90.00
#
_symmetry.space_group_name_H-M   'P 1'
#
loop_
_entity.id
_entity.type
_entity.pdbx_description
1 polymer ?
#
loop_
_entity_poly.entity_id
_entity_poly.type
_entity_poly.pdbx_seq_one_letter_code
_entity_poly.pdbx_strand_id
1 'polypeptide(L)'
;MTSSTPLPLVLAGPVLRRLEPQRLAIWLVATQPLQPEFIFPAGEARVDCQVVTVGQHAFIHLLDIYFTQPLPCNQLLDYDLLINGQGVAGWAPHLLYSGAQRPSLVLRDRLDHLLHGSCRKPHFPAADGLLCADRLLQACESPADRPAVLLMTGDQVYADDVAGPMLRAIHSLIARLGLFDEQLEGAVVPDSQALYQHPACYYHRADLLPAQERNETLRERFFGGKRKPIFSSSNADNHLVTFAEVMAMYLLVWSPVPWQLVNLDMPDGLTAPRQARYLQELPLIQAFADNLGQVARVMAHLPCLMIFDDHDITDDWNLSALWEETAYGHPFSRRIIGNALLGYLLCQAWGNDPQGCKPLVGQCQALNSQTQDELIGALLRFQGWQFSLPTNPPLLVLDTRTRRWRSESSLAKPSGLLDWEALSELQQALLDHPSAIIVSPAPIFGVKLIETVQKLFSWLGYPLLVDAENWMAHRGAAQVILNIFRHSRTPGHYVVLSGDVHYSFVYEVLIRHRQRSPHLWQVTSSGIKNEFPRRLLDVLDRLNRWLYAPRSPLNWFTKRREMEVVPRTPSHSKAGERLWNGAGLGQVFFDEQGRPARVYQLDAGGGEATEFARRG
;
A
#
# COMPACT_ATOMS: atom_id res chain seq x y z
N MET A 1 -19.33 31.62 -4.24
CA MET A 1 -19.33 31.65 -5.71
C MET A 1 -18.59 30.39 -6.15
N THR A 2 -19.29 29.42 -6.69
CA THR A 2 -18.68 28.18 -7.22
C THR A 2 -17.77 28.55 -8.38
N SER A 3 -16.50 28.19 -8.29
CA SER A 3 -15.51 28.39 -9.35
C SER A 3 -16.04 27.88 -10.68
N SER A 4 -16.12 28.76 -11.67
CA SER A 4 -16.59 28.49 -13.05
C SER A 4 -15.55 27.72 -13.90
N THR A 5 -14.52 27.20 -13.29
CA THR A 5 -13.49 26.43 -14.01
C THR A 5 -14.14 25.19 -14.64
N PRO A 6 -14.04 24.97 -15.95
CA PRO A 6 -14.59 23.79 -16.59
C PRO A 6 -13.89 22.52 -16.05
N LEU A 7 -14.65 21.42 -16.01
CA LEU A 7 -14.09 20.15 -15.58
C LEU A 7 -13.10 19.62 -16.63
N PRO A 8 -11.91 19.20 -16.24
CA PRO A 8 -10.96 18.54 -17.15
C PRO A 8 -11.52 17.19 -17.58
N LEU A 9 -11.19 16.75 -18.79
CA LEU A 9 -11.71 15.50 -19.32
C LEU A 9 -11.16 14.29 -18.57
N VAL A 10 -9.85 14.29 -18.25
CA VAL A 10 -9.18 13.25 -17.47
C VAL A 10 -8.78 13.79 -16.11
N LEU A 11 -9.17 13.09 -15.04
CA LEU A 11 -8.90 13.46 -13.65
C LEU A 11 -7.61 12.81 -13.13
N ALA A 12 -7.33 11.56 -13.53
CA ALA A 12 -6.13 10.82 -13.10
C ALA A 12 -5.76 9.74 -14.12
N GLY A 13 -4.47 9.41 -14.21
CA GLY A 13 -3.92 8.42 -15.14
C GLY A 13 -3.52 9.02 -16.49
N PRO A 14 -3.00 8.17 -17.42
CA PRO A 14 -2.96 6.71 -17.33
C PRO A 14 -1.98 6.23 -16.25
N VAL A 15 -2.37 5.16 -15.57
CA VAL A 15 -1.50 4.43 -14.65
C VAL A 15 -1.26 3.06 -15.24
N LEU A 16 -0.01 2.75 -15.54
CA LEU A 16 0.38 1.41 -15.98
C LEU A 16 0.24 0.45 -14.79
N ARG A 17 -0.49 -0.63 -15.02
CA ARG A 17 -0.77 -1.64 -14.01
C ARG A 17 -0.10 -2.96 -14.40
N ARG A 18 -0.81 -4.08 -14.37
CA ARG A 18 -0.28 -5.39 -14.75
C ARG A 18 0.32 -5.38 -16.15
N LEU A 19 1.59 -5.79 -16.28
CA LEU A 19 2.29 -5.94 -17.55
C LEU A 19 2.85 -7.35 -17.65
N GLU A 20 2.48 -8.04 -18.73
CA GLU A 20 2.93 -9.39 -19.10
C GLU A 20 3.26 -9.43 -20.60
N PRO A 21 3.92 -10.49 -21.11
CA PRO A 21 4.31 -10.54 -22.53
C PRO A 21 3.18 -10.31 -23.53
N GLN A 22 1.95 -10.70 -23.20
CA GLN A 22 0.79 -10.54 -24.10
C GLN A 22 -0.34 -9.73 -23.47
N ARG A 23 -0.09 -9.00 -22.36
CA ARG A 23 -1.13 -8.27 -21.64
C ARG A 23 -0.60 -7.00 -20.98
N LEU A 24 -1.39 -5.93 -21.07
CA LEU A 24 -1.18 -4.69 -20.36
C LEU A 24 -2.51 -4.19 -19.80
N ALA A 25 -2.55 -3.86 -18.52
CA ALA A 25 -3.66 -3.14 -17.91
C ALA A 25 -3.31 -1.66 -17.70
N ILE A 26 -4.22 -0.75 -18.08
CA ILE A 26 -4.09 0.69 -17.86
C ILE A 26 -5.33 1.19 -17.13
N TRP A 27 -5.12 1.89 -16.01
CA TRP A 27 -6.16 2.51 -15.21
C TRP A 27 -6.21 4.03 -15.44
N LEU A 28 -7.41 4.60 -15.55
CA LEU A 28 -7.61 6.05 -15.60
C LEU A 28 -8.99 6.45 -15.08
N VAL A 29 -9.14 7.72 -14.67
CA VAL A 29 -10.41 8.32 -14.27
C VAL A 29 -10.71 9.55 -15.11
N ALA A 30 -11.93 9.62 -15.62
CA ALA A 30 -12.41 10.72 -16.45
C ALA A 30 -13.71 11.33 -15.91
N THR A 31 -14.07 12.53 -16.39
CA THR A 31 -15.31 13.23 -16.00
C THR A 31 -16.54 12.79 -16.78
N GLN A 32 -16.36 11.93 -17.77
CA GLN A 32 -17.43 11.27 -18.55
C GLN A 32 -16.96 9.88 -18.99
N PRO A 33 -17.88 8.97 -19.36
CA PRO A 33 -17.48 7.70 -19.94
C PRO A 33 -16.69 7.92 -21.23
N LEU A 34 -15.54 7.26 -21.34
CA LEU A 34 -14.65 7.35 -22.50
C LEU A 34 -14.49 5.99 -23.17
N GLN A 35 -14.16 6.03 -24.46
CA GLN A 35 -13.63 4.90 -25.22
C GLN A 35 -12.26 5.32 -25.78
N PRO A 36 -11.19 5.27 -24.97
CA PRO A 36 -9.86 5.67 -25.43
C PRO A 36 -9.38 4.71 -26.52
N GLU A 37 -8.83 5.26 -27.61
CA GLU A 37 -8.14 4.45 -28.62
C GLU A 37 -6.70 4.23 -28.17
N PHE A 38 -6.32 2.98 -27.98
CA PHE A 38 -4.96 2.61 -27.61
C PHE A 38 -4.10 2.47 -28.86
N ILE A 39 -3.07 3.31 -28.96
CA ILE A 39 -2.10 3.30 -30.04
C ILE A 39 -0.81 2.65 -29.54
N PHE A 40 -0.40 1.60 -30.23
CA PHE A 40 0.82 0.88 -29.90
C PHE A 40 1.62 0.55 -31.18
N PRO A 41 2.70 1.28 -31.46
CA PRO A 41 3.46 1.11 -32.71
C PRO A 41 4.10 -0.26 -32.87
N ALA A 42 4.33 -0.98 -31.76
CA ALA A 42 5.05 -2.26 -31.76
C ALA A 42 4.15 -3.49 -32.08
N GLY A 43 2.84 -3.32 -32.30
CA GLY A 43 1.97 -4.46 -32.61
C GLY A 43 0.47 -4.19 -32.52
N GLU A 44 -0.32 -5.15 -32.95
CA GLU A 44 -1.78 -5.11 -32.85
C GLU A 44 -2.26 -5.56 -31.47
N ALA A 45 -3.26 -4.87 -30.95
CA ALA A 45 -3.84 -5.16 -29.65
C ALA A 45 -5.37 -5.11 -29.70
N ARG A 46 -6.00 -5.98 -28.91
CA ARG A 46 -7.43 -5.92 -28.59
C ARG A 46 -7.58 -5.27 -27.22
N VAL A 47 -8.42 -4.26 -27.11
CA VAL A 47 -8.71 -3.56 -25.86
C VAL A 47 -10.11 -3.93 -25.34
N ASP A 48 -10.19 -4.39 -24.10
CA ASP A 48 -11.43 -4.52 -23.32
C ASP A 48 -11.47 -3.34 -22.33
N CYS A 49 -12.27 -2.31 -22.62
CA CYS A 49 -12.40 -1.15 -21.77
C CYS A 49 -13.66 -1.29 -20.89
N GLN A 50 -13.44 -1.41 -19.60
CA GLN A 50 -14.52 -1.46 -18.60
C GLN A 50 -14.61 -0.14 -17.87
N VAL A 51 -15.85 0.30 -17.56
CA VAL A 51 -16.12 1.59 -16.93
C VAL A 51 -16.98 1.39 -15.70
N VAL A 52 -16.59 1.99 -14.58
CA VAL A 52 -17.37 2.03 -13.33
C VAL A 52 -17.69 3.49 -12.99
N THR A 53 -18.97 3.78 -12.80
CA THR A 53 -19.46 5.10 -12.39
C THR A 53 -19.34 5.25 -10.89
N VAL A 54 -18.65 6.29 -10.42
CA VAL A 54 -18.48 6.59 -8.98
C VAL A 54 -18.97 7.99 -8.60
N GLY A 55 -19.56 8.71 -9.53
CA GLY A 55 -20.15 10.04 -9.34
C GLY A 55 -20.74 10.59 -10.63
N GLN A 56 -21.35 11.77 -10.56
CA GLN A 56 -21.93 12.44 -11.75
C GLN A 56 -20.84 12.77 -12.79
N HIS A 57 -19.66 13.13 -12.31
CA HIS A 57 -18.49 13.49 -13.13
C HIS A 57 -17.24 12.71 -12.70
N ALA A 58 -17.39 11.42 -12.40
CA ALA A 58 -16.27 10.56 -12.08
C ALA A 58 -16.54 9.12 -12.56
N PHE A 59 -15.73 8.68 -13.54
CA PHE A 59 -15.82 7.38 -14.20
C PHE A 59 -14.46 6.72 -14.22
N ILE A 60 -14.33 5.59 -13.55
CA ILE A 60 -13.09 4.81 -13.53
C ILE A 60 -13.09 3.88 -14.74
N HIS A 61 -12.00 3.90 -15.48
CA HIS A 61 -11.77 3.06 -16.65
C HIS A 61 -10.60 2.11 -16.37
N LEU A 62 -10.77 0.85 -16.72
CA LEU A 62 -9.67 -0.08 -16.88
C LEU A 62 -9.65 -0.59 -18.32
N LEU A 63 -8.55 -0.33 -19.00
CA LEU A 63 -8.25 -0.89 -20.30
C LEU A 63 -7.44 -2.16 -20.08
N ASP A 64 -8.03 -3.32 -20.36
CA ASP A 64 -7.37 -4.62 -20.35
C ASP A 64 -6.99 -4.96 -21.80
N ILE A 65 -5.71 -4.85 -22.11
CA ILE A 65 -5.16 -4.85 -23.45
C ILE A 65 -4.46 -6.20 -23.70
N TYR A 66 -4.85 -6.87 -24.76
CA TYR A 66 -4.31 -8.17 -25.17
C TYR A 66 -3.58 -8.04 -26.50
N PHE A 67 -2.29 -8.35 -26.52
CA PHE A 67 -1.45 -8.31 -27.71
C PHE A 67 -1.55 -9.63 -28.49
N THR A 68 -1.64 -9.54 -29.81
CA THR A 68 -1.67 -10.71 -30.70
C THR A 68 -0.34 -11.46 -30.72
N GLN A 69 0.77 -10.73 -30.54
CA GLN A 69 2.12 -11.27 -30.42
C GLN A 69 2.73 -10.83 -29.07
N PRO A 70 3.62 -11.63 -28.48
CA PRO A 70 4.34 -11.21 -27.28
C PRO A 70 5.11 -9.90 -27.53
N LEU A 71 5.05 -9.01 -26.53
CA LEU A 71 5.82 -7.76 -26.54
C LEU A 71 7.32 -8.05 -26.56
N PRO A 72 8.11 -7.27 -27.32
CA PRO A 72 9.56 -7.38 -27.26
C PRO A 72 10.07 -6.97 -25.89
N CYS A 73 10.95 -7.80 -25.32
CA CYS A 73 11.58 -7.55 -24.03
C CYS A 73 12.79 -6.62 -24.15
N ASN A 74 13.11 -5.93 -23.04
CA ASN A 74 14.33 -5.12 -22.87
C ASN A 74 14.46 -3.98 -23.91
N GLN A 75 13.34 -3.49 -24.41
CA GLN A 75 13.24 -2.40 -25.36
C GLN A 75 12.31 -1.31 -24.83
N LEU A 76 12.58 -0.07 -25.22
CA LEU A 76 11.66 1.05 -24.93
C LEU A 76 10.48 0.97 -25.89
N LEU A 77 9.28 0.86 -25.36
CA LEU A 77 8.02 0.73 -26.10
C LEU A 77 7.17 1.96 -25.82
N ASP A 78 6.93 2.76 -26.84
CA ASP A 78 6.03 3.91 -26.75
C ASP A 78 4.58 3.44 -26.88
N TYR A 79 3.67 4.09 -26.13
CA TYR A 79 2.23 3.91 -26.29
C TYR A 79 1.52 5.27 -26.29
N ASP A 80 0.30 5.32 -26.77
CA ASP A 80 -0.54 6.50 -26.66
C ASP A 80 -1.99 6.12 -26.36
N LEU A 81 -2.73 7.04 -25.76
CA LEU A 81 -4.17 6.96 -25.56
C LEU A 81 -4.81 8.16 -26.25
N LEU A 82 -5.50 7.92 -27.36
CA LEU A 82 -6.23 8.97 -28.03
C LEU A 82 -7.60 9.15 -27.36
N ILE A 83 -7.86 10.32 -26.89
CA ILE A 83 -9.16 10.75 -26.34
C ILE A 83 -9.63 11.94 -27.20
N ASN A 84 -10.78 11.78 -27.84
CA ASN A 84 -11.31 12.79 -28.79
C ASN A 84 -10.27 13.18 -29.88
N GLY A 85 -9.46 12.21 -30.33
CA GLY A 85 -8.44 12.41 -31.35
C GLY A 85 -7.14 13.08 -30.88
N GLN A 86 -7.02 13.38 -29.59
CA GLN A 86 -5.81 13.95 -28.98
C GLN A 86 -5.06 12.87 -28.18
N GLY A 87 -3.76 12.75 -28.39
CA GLY A 87 -2.88 11.88 -27.60
C GLY A 87 -2.53 12.48 -26.23
N VAL A 88 -1.80 11.72 -25.42
CA VAL A 88 -1.36 12.10 -24.06
C VAL A 88 -0.61 13.45 -24.07
N ALA A 89 0.19 13.71 -25.09
CA ALA A 89 0.88 15.00 -25.24
C ALA A 89 -0.08 16.22 -25.31
N GLY A 90 -1.30 16.02 -25.80
CA GLY A 90 -2.31 17.06 -25.91
C GLY A 90 -3.13 17.26 -24.63
N TRP A 91 -3.55 16.18 -23.97
CA TRP A 91 -4.46 16.27 -22.82
C TRP A 91 -3.77 16.14 -21.46
N ALA A 92 -2.52 15.60 -21.40
CA ALA A 92 -1.73 15.50 -20.16
C ALA A 92 -0.23 15.67 -20.42
N PRO A 93 0.25 16.83 -20.94
CA PRO A 93 1.67 17.02 -21.29
C PRO A 93 2.62 16.88 -20.09
N HIS A 94 2.14 17.07 -18.86
CA HIS A 94 2.90 16.90 -17.62
C HIS A 94 3.37 15.45 -17.37
N LEU A 95 2.78 14.48 -18.06
CA LEU A 95 3.15 13.07 -17.97
C LEU A 95 4.37 12.71 -18.84
N LEU A 96 4.85 13.60 -19.68
CA LEU A 96 5.95 13.31 -20.60
C LEU A 96 7.29 13.77 -20.06
N TYR A 97 8.33 12.97 -20.26
CA TYR A 97 9.71 13.37 -20.05
C TYR A 97 10.17 14.31 -21.17
N SER A 98 11.17 15.13 -20.89
CA SER A 98 11.67 16.13 -21.84
C SER A 98 12.07 15.49 -23.18
N GLY A 99 11.53 16.03 -24.28
CA GLY A 99 11.76 15.54 -25.64
C GLY A 99 10.86 14.36 -26.06
N ALA A 100 10.14 13.72 -25.15
CA ALA A 100 9.22 12.65 -25.49
C ALA A 100 7.89 13.20 -26.03
N GLN A 101 7.31 12.51 -27.01
CA GLN A 101 5.99 12.82 -27.57
C GLN A 101 4.90 11.86 -27.06
N ARG A 102 5.30 10.77 -26.41
CA ARG A 102 4.43 9.71 -25.88
C ARG A 102 5.00 9.17 -24.59
N PRO A 103 4.17 8.64 -23.69
CA PRO A 103 4.66 7.82 -22.60
C PRO A 103 5.24 6.51 -23.11
N SER A 104 6.09 5.88 -22.31
CA SER A 104 6.82 4.67 -22.70
C SER A 104 6.90 3.67 -21.55
N LEU A 105 7.05 2.40 -21.88
CA LEU A 105 7.23 1.31 -20.93
C LEU A 105 8.37 0.38 -21.38
N VAL A 106 8.83 -0.48 -20.48
CA VAL A 106 9.77 -1.58 -20.78
C VAL A 106 9.24 -2.85 -20.16
N LEU A 107 9.08 -3.90 -20.96
CA LEU A 107 8.88 -5.26 -20.47
C LEU A 107 10.26 -5.89 -20.29
N ARG A 108 10.53 -6.38 -19.08
CA ARG A 108 11.78 -7.11 -18.81
C ARG A 108 11.56 -8.61 -19.00
N ASP A 109 12.49 -9.30 -19.63
CA ASP A 109 12.50 -10.77 -19.76
C ASP A 109 12.79 -11.45 -18.42
N ARG A 110 13.47 -10.72 -17.52
CA ARG A 110 13.76 -11.12 -16.15
C ARG A 110 13.45 -9.98 -15.20
N LEU A 111 13.01 -10.35 -13.99
CA LEU A 111 12.86 -9.38 -12.91
C LEU A 111 14.22 -9.17 -12.23
N ASP A 112 15.09 -8.42 -12.90
CA ASP A 112 16.48 -8.15 -12.51
C ASP A 112 16.65 -6.81 -11.80
N HIS A 113 15.68 -5.89 -11.92
CA HIS A 113 15.68 -4.58 -11.28
C HIS A 113 14.26 -4.15 -10.96
N LEU A 114 13.99 -3.82 -9.69
CA LEU A 114 12.69 -3.30 -9.24
C LEU A 114 12.83 -2.21 -8.20
N LEU A 115 11.74 -1.45 -8.04
CA LEU A 115 11.54 -0.50 -6.94
C LEU A 115 10.42 -1.00 -6.03
N HIS A 116 10.54 -0.76 -4.71
CA HIS A 116 9.46 -1.03 -3.77
C HIS A 116 9.46 -0.05 -2.59
N GLY A 117 8.30 0.08 -1.94
CA GLY A 117 8.14 0.88 -0.73
C GLY A 117 6.70 0.86 -0.23
N SER A 118 6.48 1.38 0.97
CA SER A 118 5.18 1.48 1.64
C SER A 118 5.03 2.79 2.41
N CYS A 119 3.89 3.01 3.03
CA CYS A 119 3.67 4.09 4.01
C CYS A 119 3.90 5.48 3.41
N ARG A 120 2.99 5.87 2.50
CA ARG A 120 3.00 7.18 1.84
C ARG A 120 1.96 8.11 2.46
N LYS A 121 2.32 8.75 3.59
CA LYS A 121 1.46 9.66 4.36
C LYS A 121 1.55 11.09 3.82
N PRO A 122 0.48 11.68 3.24
CA PRO A 122 0.56 12.96 2.53
C PRO A 122 1.09 14.12 3.36
N HIS A 123 0.69 14.24 4.62
CA HIS A 123 1.06 15.35 5.52
C HIS A 123 2.31 15.07 6.37
N PHE A 124 3.02 13.99 6.15
CA PHE A 124 4.31 13.78 6.81
C PHE A 124 5.36 14.79 6.27
N PRO A 125 6.20 15.40 7.13
CA PRO A 125 7.09 16.50 6.73
C PRO A 125 8.34 16.07 5.95
N ALA A 126 8.41 14.85 5.41
CA ALA A 126 9.46 14.42 4.49
C ALA A 126 9.08 14.66 3.02
N ALA A 127 10.05 14.65 2.12
CA ALA A 127 9.81 14.60 0.69
C ALA A 127 9.16 13.26 0.29
N ASP A 128 8.49 13.22 -0.87
CA ASP A 128 7.86 12.01 -1.37
C ASP A 128 8.88 11.10 -2.07
N GLY A 129 8.98 9.86 -1.61
CA GLY A 129 9.91 8.87 -2.19
C GLY A 129 9.63 8.53 -3.65
N LEU A 130 8.39 8.69 -4.14
CA LEU A 130 8.08 8.47 -5.56
C LEU A 130 8.81 9.45 -6.49
N LEU A 131 9.27 10.60 -5.97
CA LEU A 131 10.13 11.51 -6.73
C LEU A 131 11.51 10.89 -7.05
N CYS A 132 11.95 9.90 -6.27
CA CYS A 132 13.16 9.15 -6.60
C CYS A 132 12.99 8.35 -7.89
N ALA A 133 11.80 7.72 -8.04
CA ALA A 133 11.50 6.97 -9.26
C ALA A 133 11.43 7.90 -10.49
N ASP A 134 10.87 9.10 -10.34
CA ASP A 134 10.82 10.09 -11.43
C ASP A 134 12.22 10.52 -11.86
N ARG A 135 13.09 10.89 -10.90
CA ARG A 135 14.49 11.22 -11.18
C ARG A 135 15.25 10.07 -11.83
N LEU A 136 15.03 8.84 -11.34
CA LEU A 136 15.66 7.64 -11.90
C LEU A 136 15.22 7.41 -13.34
N LEU A 137 13.93 7.45 -13.64
CA LEU A 137 13.41 7.26 -14.99
C LEU A 137 13.89 8.34 -15.95
N GLN A 138 13.99 9.58 -15.48
CA GLN A 138 14.53 10.71 -16.25
C GLN A 138 16.03 10.54 -16.56
N ALA A 139 16.79 9.91 -15.67
CA ALA A 139 18.21 9.67 -15.81
C ALA A 139 18.56 8.39 -16.58
N CYS A 140 17.58 7.50 -16.87
CA CYS A 140 17.82 6.28 -17.63
C CYS A 140 18.24 6.58 -19.07
N GLU A 141 19.44 6.18 -19.44
CA GLU A 141 19.99 6.34 -20.80
C GLU A 141 19.62 5.15 -21.70
N SER A 142 19.41 3.98 -21.10
CA SER A 142 19.07 2.76 -21.82
C SER A 142 17.84 2.04 -21.21
N PRO A 143 17.13 1.21 -22.00
CA PRO A 143 16.08 0.36 -21.46
C PRO A 143 16.54 -0.57 -20.34
N ALA A 144 17.81 -0.96 -20.30
CA ALA A 144 18.40 -1.82 -19.28
C ALA A 144 18.49 -1.13 -17.91
N ASP A 145 18.54 0.20 -17.86
CA ASP A 145 18.61 0.97 -16.62
C ASP A 145 17.23 1.11 -15.95
N ARG A 146 16.16 0.88 -16.71
CA ARG A 146 14.79 1.03 -16.18
C ARG A 146 14.40 -0.14 -15.26
N PRO A 147 13.80 0.17 -14.10
CA PRO A 147 13.19 -0.88 -13.28
C PRO A 147 12.04 -1.57 -14.03
N ALA A 148 11.84 -2.85 -13.76
CA ALA A 148 10.77 -3.64 -14.36
C ALA A 148 9.39 -3.24 -13.81
N VAL A 149 9.33 -2.89 -12.52
CA VAL A 149 8.10 -2.65 -11.78
C VAL A 149 8.36 -1.79 -10.54
N LEU A 150 7.35 -1.01 -10.16
CA LEU A 150 7.22 -0.37 -8.85
C LEU A 150 6.19 -1.17 -8.03
N LEU A 151 6.62 -1.69 -6.89
CA LEU A 151 5.77 -2.41 -5.95
C LEU A 151 5.47 -1.50 -4.75
N MET A 152 4.20 -1.16 -4.57
CA MET A 152 3.73 -0.44 -3.38
C MET A 152 3.17 -1.45 -2.39
N THR A 153 3.91 -1.66 -1.29
CA THR A 153 3.74 -2.79 -0.40
C THR A 153 2.90 -2.46 0.84
N GLY A 154 1.91 -1.60 0.69
CA GLY A 154 0.94 -1.19 1.73
C GLY A 154 0.94 0.31 1.99
N ASP A 155 -0.14 0.80 2.59
CA ASP A 155 -0.35 2.18 3.06
C ASP A 155 -0.15 3.25 1.97
N GLN A 156 -0.80 3.06 0.85
CA GLN A 156 -0.81 4.06 -0.22
C GLN A 156 -1.81 5.18 0.07
N VAL A 157 -2.83 4.86 0.86
CA VAL A 157 -3.81 5.78 1.41
C VAL A 157 -3.84 5.60 2.93
N TYR A 158 -3.81 6.71 3.67
CA TYR A 158 -4.04 6.74 5.12
C TYR A 158 -5.49 7.14 5.34
N ALA A 159 -6.41 6.15 5.33
CA ALA A 159 -7.83 6.40 5.51
C ALA A 159 -8.18 6.84 6.93
N ASP A 160 -7.38 6.45 7.89
CA ASP A 160 -7.53 6.68 9.33
C ASP A 160 -6.78 7.92 9.85
N ASP A 161 -5.78 8.41 9.12
CA ASP A 161 -4.95 9.55 9.54
C ASP A 161 -4.87 10.61 8.43
N VAL A 162 -5.86 11.49 8.41
CA VAL A 162 -6.05 12.50 7.37
C VAL A 162 -5.86 13.91 7.93
N ALA A 163 -5.02 14.71 7.29
CA ALA A 163 -4.88 16.12 7.63
C ALA A 163 -6.17 16.91 7.35
N GLY A 164 -6.48 17.91 8.16
CA GLY A 164 -7.66 18.75 7.95
C GLY A 164 -7.73 19.40 6.56
N PRO A 165 -6.63 20.00 6.03
CA PRO A 165 -6.61 20.52 4.66
C PRO A 165 -6.85 19.45 3.58
N MET A 166 -6.37 18.21 3.78
CA MET A 166 -6.66 17.10 2.88
C MET A 166 -8.15 16.74 2.93
N LEU A 167 -8.74 16.62 4.12
CA LEU A 167 -10.17 16.36 4.27
C LEU A 167 -11.02 17.48 3.65
N ARG A 168 -10.57 18.72 3.74
CA ARG A 168 -11.21 19.87 3.08
C ARG A 168 -11.16 19.75 1.55
N ALA A 169 -10.01 19.36 1.00
CA ALA A 169 -9.86 19.08 -0.43
C ALA A 169 -10.77 17.94 -0.89
N ILE A 170 -10.86 16.87 -0.10
CA ILE A 170 -11.73 15.71 -0.34
C ILE A 170 -13.19 16.18 -0.45
N HIS A 171 -13.73 16.92 0.52
CA HIS A 171 -15.11 17.39 0.49
C HIS A 171 -15.38 18.38 -0.66
N SER A 172 -14.41 19.25 -0.96
CA SER A 172 -14.49 20.15 -2.10
C SER A 172 -14.58 19.36 -3.43
N LEU A 173 -13.79 18.30 -3.57
CA LEU A 173 -13.79 17.45 -4.75
C LEU A 173 -15.08 16.62 -4.87
N ILE A 174 -15.60 16.09 -3.76
CA ILE A 174 -16.88 15.37 -3.71
C ILE A 174 -17.99 16.26 -4.26
N ALA A 175 -18.11 17.49 -3.76
CA ALA A 175 -19.12 18.43 -4.21
C ALA A 175 -18.94 18.82 -5.69
N ARG A 176 -17.68 18.95 -6.15
CA ARG A 176 -17.36 19.37 -7.53
C ARG A 176 -17.65 18.30 -8.56
N LEU A 177 -17.40 17.03 -8.23
CA LEU A 177 -17.58 15.88 -9.12
C LEU A 177 -18.95 15.20 -8.95
N GLY A 178 -19.72 15.57 -7.92
CA GLY A 178 -20.96 14.89 -7.57
C GLY A 178 -20.69 13.41 -7.27
N LEU A 179 -19.71 13.13 -6.38
CA LEU A 179 -19.38 11.77 -6.01
C LEU A 179 -20.51 11.13 -5.20
N PHE A 180 -20.47 9.83 -5.10
CA PHE A 180 -21.51 8.96 -4.58
C PHE A 180 -22.01 9.35 -3.19
N ASP A 181 -23.33 9.57 -3.05
CA ASP A 181 -24.01 9.80 -1.77
C ASP A 181 -24.54 8.48 -1.20
N GLU A 182 -24.42 8.30 0.12
CA GLU A 182 -24.81 7.07 0.79
C GLU A 182 -25.54 7.28 2.11
N GLN A 183 -26.38 6.31 2.49
CA GLN A 183 -27.02 6.23 3.79
C GLN A 183 -26.05 5.56 4.79
N LEU A 184 -26.00 6.05 6.02
CA LEU A 184 -25.08 5.60 7.06
C LEU A 184 -25.84 4.90 8.19
N GLU A 185 -26.23 3.66 7.95
CA GLU A 185 -26.97 2.85 8.92
C GLU A 185 -26.16 2.64 10.21
N GLY A 186 -26.79 2.89 11.35
CA GLY A 186 -26.14 2.75 12.67
C GLY A 186 -25.17 3.87 13.04
N ALA A 187 -25.01 4.90 12.19
CA ALA A 187 -24.22 6.09 12.51
C ALA A 187 -25.03 7.11 13.33
N VAL A 188 -24.34 8.07 13.92
CA VAL A 188 -24.94 9.22 14.61
C VAL A 188 -25.67 10.14 13.64
N VAL A 189 -25.23 10.14 12.38
CA VAL A 189 -25.79 10.93 11.26
C VAL A 189 -26.44 10.01 10.23
N PRO A 190 -27.54 10.44 9.55
CA PRO A 190 -28.28 9.55 8.67
C PRO A 190 -27.58 9.24 7.33
N ASP A 191 -26.79 10.16 6.82
CA ASP A 191 -26.21 10.09 5.47
C ASP A 191 -24.90 10.87 5.36
N SER A 192 -24.25 10.75 4.20
CA SER A 192 -23.00 11.41 3.87
C SER A 192 -23.11 12.96 3.91
N GLN A 193 -24.21 13.54 3.47
CA GLN A 193 -24.39 14.99 3.47
C GLN A 193 -24.48 15.55 4.88
N ALA A 194 -25.22 14.87 5.76
CA ALA A 194 -25.31 15.22 7.18
C ALA A 194 -23.94 15.07 7.88
N LEU A 195 -23.13 14.07 7.49
CA LEU A 195 -21.76 13.89 7.98
C LEU A 195 -20.88 15.10 7.61
N TYR A 196 -20.90 15.53 6.34
CA TYR A 196 -20.04 16.63 5.87
C TYR A 196 -20.40 17.97 6.50
N GLN A 197 -21.65 18.15 6.92
CA GLN A 197 -22.14 19.36 7.59
C GLN A 197 -22.05 19.29 9.12
N HIS A 198 -21.69 18.14 9.71
CA HIS A 198 -21.68 17.95 11.13
C HIS A 198 -20.55 18.76 11.80
N PRO A 199 -20.77 19.40 12.97
CA PRO A 199 -19.72 20.17 13.69
C PRO A 199 -18.49 19.35 14.08
N ALA A 200 -18.65 18.03 14.24
CA ALA A 200 -17.55 17.11 14.52
C ALA A 200 -16.83 16.59 13.25
N CYS A 201 -17.22 17.07 12.06
CA CYS A 201 -16.66 16.56 10.79
C CYS A 201 -15.15 16.77 10.68
N TYR A 202 -14.62 17.87 11.23
CA TYR A 202 -13.19 18.17 11.22
C TYR A 202 -12.58 18.06 12.61
N TYR A 203 -11.56 17.24 12.77
CA TYR A 203 -10.78 17.00 13.99
C TYR A 203 -11.58 16.47 15.20
N HIS A 204 -12.77 15.88 14.95
CA HIS A 204 -13.61 15.26 15.99
C HIS A 204 -14.36 14.02 15.51
N ARG A 205 -13.97 13.45 14.38
CA ARG A 205 -14.66 12.28 13.83
C ARG A 205 -14.65 11.08 14.76
N ALA A 206 -13.68 11.01 15.66
CA ALA A 206 -13.69 10.01 16.73
C ALA A 206 -15.01 9.98 17.53
N ASP A 207 -15.70 11.12 17.66
CA ASP A 207 -17.00 11.22 18.33
C ASP A 207 -18.18 10.70 17.47
N LEU A 208 -17.97 10.58 16.17
CA LEU A 208 -18.94 10.06 15.20
C LEU A 208 -18.75 8.59 14.88
N LEU A 209 -17.60 8.03 15.23
CA LEU A 209 -17.28 6.61 15.01
C LEU A 209 -18.05 5.73 16.01
N PRO A 210 -18.36 4.48 15.66
CA PRO A 210 -19.19 3.62 16.49
C PRO A 210 -18.65 3.45 17.91
N ALA A 211 -19.45 3.85 18.90
CA ALA A 211 -19.17 3.60 20.32
C ALA A 211 -19.99 2.39 20.76
N GLN A 212 -19.33 1.25 20.96
CA GLN A 212 -19.96 0.05 21.47
C GLN A 212 -19.49 -0.27 22.88
N GLU A 213 -20.36 -0.91 23.70
CA GLU A 213 -20.03 -1.40 25.04
C GLU A 213 -18.81 -2.36 25.00
N ARG A 214 -18.70 -3.17 23.95
CA ARG A 214 -17.51 -4.01 23.69
C ARG A 214 -16.24 -3.22 23.43
N ASN A 215 -16.34 -2.02 22.82
CA ASN A 215 -15.21 -1.12 22.62
C ASN A 215 -14.73 -0.49 23.93
N GLU A 216 -15.65 -0.23 24.86
CA GLU A 216 -15.27 0.25 26.17
C GLU A 216 -14.50 -0.81 26.95
N THR A 217 -14.87 -2.06 26.84
CA THR A 217 -14.13 -3.19 27.41
C THR A 217 -12.76 -3.37 26.76
N LEU A 218 -12.66 -3.21 25.44
CA LEU A 218 -11.38 -3.16 24.71
C LEU A 218 -10.54 -1.95 25.16
N ARG A 219 -11.15 -0.78 25.24
CA ARG A 219 -10.54 0.46 25.65
C ARG A 219 -9.98 0.39 27.08
N GLU A 220 -10.74 -0.09 28.05
CA GLU A 220 -10.29 -0.25 29.42
C GLU A 220 -9.20 -1.31 29.55
N ARG A 221 -9.37 -2.42 28.88
CA ARG A 221 -8.52 -3.59 29.01
C ARG A 221 -7.20 -3.49 28.24
N PHE A 222 -7.21 -2.82 27.08
CA PHE A 222 -6.06 -2.79 26.17
C PHE A 222 -5.36 -1.43 26.07
N PHE A 223 -6.04 -0.33 26.40
CA PHE A 223 -5.50 1.02 26.20
C PHE A 223 -5.37 1.85 27.50
N GLY A 224 -5.48 1.20 28.65
CA GLY A 224 -5.31 1.88 29.94
C GLY A 224 -6.25 3.09 30.12
N GLY A 225 -7.49 3.00 29.59
CA GLY A 225 -8.49 4.05 29.67
C GLY A 225 -8.37 5.17 28.63
N LYS A 226 -7.39 5.12 27.72
CA LYS A 226 -7.35 6.05 26.58
C LYS A 226 -8.45 5.72 25.58
N ARG A 227 -9.17 6.73 25.11
CA ARG A 227 -10.21 6.58 24.09
C ARG A 227 -9.57 6.13 22.77
N LYS A 228 -9.63 4.84 22.49
CA LYS A 228 -9.38 4.31 21.15
C LYS A 228 -10.65 3.58 20.73
N PRO A 229 -11.46 4.13 19.80
CA PRO A 229 -12.55 3.39 19.18
C PRO A 229 -11.99 2.20 18.40
N ILE A 230 -12.83 1.35 17.80
CA ILE A 230 -12.40 0.26 16.92
C ILE A 230 -11.49 0.79 15.79
N PHE A 231 -11.79 2.00 15.30
CA PHE A 231 -10.98 2.75 14.35
C PHE A 231 -9.93 3.55 15.13
N SER A 232 -8.86 2.92 15.48
CA SER A 232 -8.00 3.28 16.59
C SER A 232 -6.65 3.85 16.22
N SER A 233 -6.54 4.61 15.12
CA SER A 233 -5.32 5.37 14.99
C SER A 233 -5.23 6.43 16.09
N SER A 234 -4.02 6.79 16.47
CA SER A 234 -3.81 7.92 17.40
C SER A 234 -4.38 9.23 16.84
N ASN A 235 -4.74 9.26 15.55
CA ASN A 235 -5.21 10.41 14.77
C ASN A 235 -6.57 10.19 14.11
N ALA A 236 -7.45 9.33 14.65
CA ALA A 236 -8.80 9.06 14.13
C ALA A 236 -9.71 10.31 14.04
N ASP A 237 -9.17 11.48 14.40
CA ASP A 237 -9.87 12.78 14.40
C ASP A 237 -10.46 13.15 13.04
N ASN A 238 -9.87 12.67 11.94
CA ASN A 238 -10.32 12.91 10.57
C ASN A 238 -10.43 11.61 9.75
N HIS A 239 -10.72 10.48 10.37
CA HIS A 239 -10.89 9.19 9.70
C HIS A 239 -11.88 9.28 8.54
N LEU A 240 -11.56 8.73 7.37
CA LEU A 240 -12.50 8.64 6.24
C LEU A 240 -13.63 7.67 6.57
N VAL A 241 -14.83 7.99 6.13
CA VAL A 241 -16.05 7.23 6.45
C VAL A 241 -16.75 6.76 5.18
N THR A 242 -16.93 7.67 4.23
CA THR A 242 -17.77 7.43 3.05
C THR A 242 -16.94 6.92 1.87
N PHE A 243 -17.61 6.17 0.98
CA PHE A 243 -16.99 5.75 -0.28
C PHE A 243 -16.53 6.94 -1.13
N ALA A 244 -17.32 8.03 -1.14
CA ALA A 244 -16.94 9.25 -1.84
C ALA A 244 -15.65 9.87 -1.29
N GLU A 245 -15.47 9.86 0.04
CA GLU A 245 -14.22 10.36 0.66
C GLU A 245 -13.01 9.51 0.25
N VAL A 246 -13.17 8.19 0.26
CA VAL A 246 -12.11 7.26 -0.16
C VAL A 246 -11.74 7.49 -1.63
N MET A 247 -12.73 7.61 -2.51
CA MET A 247 -12.49 7.88 -3.93
C MET A 247 -11.81 9.22 -4.16
N ALA A 248 -12.26 10.29 -3.50
CA ALA A 248 -11.63 11.60 -3.58
C ALA A 248 -10.17 11.56 -3.09
N MET A 249 -9.90 10.82 -2.01
CA MET A 249 -8.54 10.61 -1.50
C MET A 249 -7.64 9.97 -2.57
N TYR A 250 -8.06 8.87 -3.21
CA TYR A 250 -7.29 8.25 -4.29
C TYR A 250 -6.98 9.21 -5.44
N LEU A 251 -7.96 10.01 -5.86
CA LEU A 251 -7.75 11.01 -6.92
C LEU A 251 -6.71 12.07 -6.51
N LEU A 252 -6.80 12.55 -5.27
CA LEU A 252 -5.90 13.59 -4.73
C LEU A 252 -4.49 13.09 -4.44
N VAL A 253 -4.28 11.80 -4.18
CA VAL A 253 -2.92 11.28 -3.92
C VAL A 253 -2.19 10.81 -5.18
N TRP A 254 -2.89 10.64 -6.32
CA TRP A 254 -2.27 10.11 -7.54
C TRP A 254 -2.24 11.09 -8.72
N SER A 255 -2.93 12.22 -8.63
CA SER A 255 -2.98 13.17 -9.76
C SER A 255 -2.92 14.64 -9.31
N PRO A 256 -2.20 15.50 -10.05
CA PRO A 256 -2.21 16.94 -9.81
C PRO A 256 -3.51 17.62 -10.31
N VAL A 257 -4.25 16.96 -11.22
CA VAL A 257 -5.41 17.57 -11.89
C VAL A 257 -6.56 17.89 -10.94
N PRO A 258 -6.98 16.99 -10.02
CA PRO A 258 -8.05 17.28 -9.07
C PRO A 258 -7.75 18.46 -8.13
N TRP A 259 -6.49 18.75 -7.86
CA TRP A 259 -6.09 19.88 -7.00
C TRP A 259 -6.45 21.26 -7.59
N GLN A 260 -6.64 21.33 -8.90
CA GLN A 260 -7.13 22.56 -9.57
C GLN A 260 -8.63 22.81 -9.35
N LEU A 261 -9.35 21.81 -8.84
CA LEU A 261 -10.80 21.84 -8.64
C LEU A 261 -11.21 22.07 -7.18
N VAL A 262 -10.26 22.05 -6.24
CA VAL A 262 -10.52 22.04 -4.80
C VAL A 262 -10.21 23.37 -4.15
N ASN A 263 -10.87 23.61 -3.01
CA ASN A 263 -10.61 24.74 -2.13
C ASN A 263 -10.01 24.24 -0.82
N LEU A 264 -8.96 24.92 -0.36
CA LEU A 264 -8.26 24.66 0.89
C LEU A 264 -8.54 25.71 1.97
N ASP A 265 -9.58 26.54 1.78
CA ASP A 265 -9.99 27.50 2.82
C ASP A 265 -10.39 26.75 4.08
N MET A 266 -9.92 27.26 5.23
CA MET A 266 -10.19 26.65 6.52
C MET A 266 -11.71 26.60 6.78
N PRO A 267 -12.23 25.43 7.23
CA PRO A 267 -13.65 25.33 7.60
C PRO A 267 -14.03 26.28 8.72
N ASP A 268 -15.24 26.82 8.67
CA ASP A 268 -15.80 27.63 9.74
C ASP A 268 -16.02 26.81 11.03
N GLY A 269 -16.03 27.48 12.19
CA GLY A 269 -16.37 26.87 13.47
C GLY A 269 -15.25 26.07 14.15
N LEU A 270 -14.04 26.04 13.60
CA LEU A 270 -12.90 25.41 14.27
C LEU A 270 -12.48 26.19 15.52
N THR A 271 -12.18 25.49 16.61
CA THR A 271 -11.57 26.09 17.81
C THR A 271 -10.15 26.57 17.54
N ALA A 272 -9.64 27.52 18.31
CA ALA A 272 -8.30 28.09 18.12
C ALA A 272 -7.16 27.02 18.03
N PRO A 273 -7.14 25.96 18.86
CA PRO A 273 -6.13 24.90 18.72
C PRO A 273 -6.21 24.16 17.38
N ARG A 274 -7.43 23.93 16.85
CA ARG A 274 -7.64 23.26 15.56
C ARG A 274 -7.32 24.14 14.38
N GLN A 275 -7.62 25.44 14.48
CA GLN A 275 -7.17 26.42 13.49
C GLN A 275 -5.64 26.41 13.39
N ALA A 276 -4.94 26.43 14.53
CA ALA A 276 -3.49 26.34 14.57
C ALA A 276 -2.96 25.04 13.92
N ARG A 277 -3.60 23.90 14.21
CA ARG A 277 -3.26 22.61 13.59
C ARG A 277 -3.50 22.62 12.07
N TYR A 278 -4.63 23.14 11.62
CA TYR A 278 -4.94 23.29 10.20
C TYR A 278 -3.88 24.10 9.46
N LEU A 279 -3.46 25.23 10.04
CA LEU A 279 -2.42 26.09 9.47
C LEU A 279 -1.02 25.45 9.48
N GLN A 280 -0.74 24.53 10.40
CA GLN A 280 0.50 23.74 10.39
C GLN A 280 0.48 22.64 9.33
N GLU A 281 -0.66 22.00 9.09
CA GLU A 281 -0.85 20.93 8.13
C GLU A 281 -0.93 21.46 6.68
N LEU A 282 -1.46 22.66 6.48
CA LEU A 282 -1.73 23.24 5.16
C LEU A 282 -0.50 23.29 4.24
N PRO A 283 0.67 23.82 4.66
CA PRO A 283 1.85 23.85 3.80
C PRO A 283 2.38 22.46 3.45
N LEU A 284 2.18 21.46 4.31
CA LEU A 284 2.58 20.07 4.04
C LEU A 284 1.73 19.45 2.93
N ILE A 285 0.43 19.71 2.96
CA ILE A 285 -0.50 19.25 1.93
C ILE A 285 -0.28 19.98 0.60
N GLN A 286 0.00 21.29 0.63
CA GLN A 286 0.35 22.05 -0.57
C GLN A 286 1.64 21.52 -1.21
N ALA A 287 2.70 21.31 -0.41
CA ALA A 287 3.95 20.74 -0.90
C ALA A 287 3.78 19.30 -1.44
N PHE A 288 2.86 18.52 -0.87
CA PHE A 288 2.51 17.20 -1.42
C PHE A 288 1.85 17.33 -2.80
N ALA A 289 0.85 18.21 -2.93
CA ALA A 289 0.11 18.45 -4.17
C ALA A 289 1.03 18.95 -5.31
N ASP A 290 1.96 19.84 -5.02
CA ASP A 290 2.89 20.43 -6.00
C ASP A 290 3.79 19.39 -6.68
N ASN A 291 4.03 18.25 -6.04
CA ASN A 291 4.89 17.18 -6.54
C ASN A 291 4.14 16.08 -7.32
N LEU A 292 2.81 16.10 -7.34
CA LEU A 292 2.02 15.02 -7.93
C LEU A 292 2.15 14.89 -9.45
N GLY A 293 2.57 15.93 -10.15
CA GLY A 293 2.86 15.85 -11.57
C GLY A 293 3.96 14.84 -11.90
N GLN A 294 5.01 14.80 -11.08
CA GLN A 294 6.11 13.83 -11.21
C GLN A 294 5.66 12.42 -10.79
N VAL A 295 4.86 12.30 -9.74
CA VAL A 295 4.29 11.02 -9.31
C VAL A 295 3.40 10.43 -10.40
N ALA A 296 2.49 11.20 -10.98
CA ALA A 296 1.64 10.76 -12.08
C ALA A 296 2.47 10.35 -13.32
N ARG A 297 3.55 11.08 -13.60
CA ARG A 297 4.48 10.74 -14.70
C ARG A 297 5.15 9.39 -14.48
N VAL A 298 5.65 9.10 -13.27
CA VAL A 298 6.19 7.76 -12.95
C VAL A 298 5.17 6.67 -13.24
N MET A 299 3.93 6.86 -12.78
CA MET A 299 2.86 5.86 -12.92
C MET A 299 2.42 5.67 -14.39
N ALA A 300 2.66 6.65 -15.25
CA ALA A 300 2.42 6.54 -16.69
C ALA A 300 3.57 5.83 -17.45
N HIS A 301 4.73 5.65 -16.84
CA HIS A 301 5.92 5.08 -17.50
C HIS A 301 6.45 3.80 -16.87
N LEU A 302 5.99 3.44 -15.67
CA LEU A 302 6.46 2.29 -14.91
C LEU A 302 5.26 1.49 -14.43
N PRO A 303 5.16 0.18 -14.72
CA PRO A 303 4.11 -0.66 -14.16
C PRO A 303 4.09 -0.58 -12.64
N CYS A 304 2.93 -0.24 -12.07
CA CYS A 304 2.73 -0.06 -10.65
C CYS A 304 1.79 -1.13 -10.12
N LEU A 305 2.25 -1.98 -9.22
CA LEU A 305 1.44 -2.98 -8.53
C LEU A 305 1.36 -2.65 -7.05
N MET A 306 0.21 -2.88 -6.44
CA MET A 306 -0.10 -2.38 -5.12
C MET A 306 -0.81 -3.45 -4.30
N ILE A 307 -0.52 -3.52 -3.02
CA ILE A 307 -1.28 -4.31 -2.05
C ILE A 307 -1.61 -3.41 -0.86
N PHE A 308 -2.76 -3.62 -0.24
CA PHE A 308 -3.15 -2.90 0.97
C PHE A 308 -2.29 -3.30 2.17
N ASP A 309 -2.21 -2.41 3.15
CA ASP A 309 -1.96 -2.75 4.54
C ASP A 309 -3.09 -2.15 5.41
N ASP A 310 -2.91 -1.99 6.72
CA ASP A 310 -4.02 -1.57 7.59
C ASP A 310 -4.45 -0.13 7.34
N HIS A 311 -3.56 0.83 7.24
CA HIS A 311 -3.90 2.24 7.04
C HIS A 311 -4.67 2.54 5.75
N ASP A 312 -4.61 1.68 4.72
CA ASP A 312 -5.49 1.78 3.55
C ASP A 312 -6.96 1.62 3.93
N ILE A 313 -7.25 0.99 5.08
CA ILE A 313 -8.58 0.74 5.63
C ILE A 313 -8.75 1.43 6.99
N THR A 314 -8.00 0.97 7.99
CA THR A 314 -7.90 1.54 9.35
C THR A 314 -6.79 0.85 10.14
N ASP A 315 -6.08 1.59 10.98
CA ASP A 315 -5.04 1.10 11.89
C ASP A 315 -5.49 -0.16 12.66
N ASP A 316 -4.59 -1.14 12.83
CA ASP A 316 -4.86 -2.43 13.47
C ASP A 316 -5.93 -3.31 12.76
N TRP A 317 -6.23 -3.08 11.48
CA TRP A 317 -7.27 -3.80 10.74
C TRP A 317 -7.06 -5.32 10.78
N ASN A 318 -8.08 -6.03 11.30
CA ASN A 318 -8.08 -7.48 11.47
C ASN A 318 -6.99 -8.04 12.38
N LEU A 319 -6.44 -7.24 13.31
CA LEU A 319 -5.35 -7.68 14.18
C LEU A 319 -5.72 -8.90 15.03
N SER A 320 -6.96 -9.01 15.48
CA SER A 320 -7.44 -10.14 16.28
C SER A 320 -8.88 -10.52 15.94
N ALA A 321 -9.26 -11.76 16.27
CA ALA A 321 -10.63 -12.22 16.08
C ALA A 321 -11.65 -11.37 16.86
N LEU A 322 -11.29 -10.87 18.05
CA LEU A 322 -12.16 -9.98 18.82
C LEU A 322 -12.36 -8.63 18.11
N TRP A 323 -11.30 -8.10 17.48
CA TRP A 323 -11.41 -6.90 16.65
C TRP A 323 -12.38 -7.12 15.48
N GLU A 324 -12.21 -8.23 14.74
CA GLU A 324 -13.09 -8.59 13.62
C GLU A 324 -14.55 -8.72 14.04
N GLU A 325 -14.84 -9.48 15.11
CA GLU A 325 -16.22 -9.66 15.62
C GLU A 325 -16.85 -8.34 16.02
N THR A 326 -16.08 -7.44 16.60
CA THR A 326 -16.56 -6.12 17.05
C THR A 326 -16.80 -5.19 15.87
N ALA A 327 -15.85 -5.11 14.94
CA ALA A 327 -15.93 -4.23 13.78
C ALA A 327 -17.03 -4.65 12.80
N TYR A 328 -17.06 -5.94 12.44
CA TYR A 328 -18.04 -6.43 11.46
C TYR A 328 -19.43 -6.69 12.07
N GLY A 329 -19.54 -6.76 13.39
CA GLY A 329 -20.82 -6.87 14.10
C GLY A 329 -21.64 -5.58 14.14
N HIS A 330 -21.11 -4.45 13.71
CA HIS A 330 -21.79 -3.16 13.70
C HIS A 330 -21.97 -2.64 12.27
N PRO A 331 -23.18 -2.26 11.82
CA PRO A 331 -23.44 -1.88 10.42
C PRO A 331 -22.58 -0.70 9.96
N PHE A 332 -22.44 0.33 10.78
CA PHE A 332 -21.62 1.50 10.43
C PHE A 332 -20.13 1.18 10.34
N SER A 333 -19.56 0.42 11.27
CA SER A 333 -18.18 -0.04 11.19
C SER A 333 -17.91 -0.86 9.93
N ARG A 334 -18.83 -1.79 9.66
CA ARG A 334 -18.78 -2.62 8.44
C ARG A 334 -18.85 -1.78 7.17
N ARG A 335 -19.67 -0.70 7.17
CA ARG A 335 -19.78 0.24 6.07
C ARG A 335 -18.46 0.99 5.84
N ILE A 336 -17.82 1.52 6.88
CA ILE A 336 -16.53 2.22 6.78
C ILE A 336 -15.46 1.31 6.16
N ILE A 337 -15.30 0.09 6.70
CA ILE A 337 -14.34 -0.89 6.18
C ILE A 337 -14.66 -1.26 4.73
N GLY A 338 -15.93 -1.51 4.43
CA GLY A 338 -16.39 -1.88 3.09
C GLY A 338 -16.17 -0.76 2.07
N ASN A 339 -16.35 0.50 2.45
CA ASN A 339 -16.09 1.66 1.61
C ASN A 339 -14.60 1.78 1.24
N ALA A 340 -13.72 1.58 2.22
CA ALA A 340 -12.28 1.58 1.98
C ALA A 340 -11.85 0.39 1.07
N LEU A 341 -12.39 -0.83 1.31
CA LEU A 341 -12.15 -1.98 0.44
C LEU A 341 -12.71 -1.78 -0.98
N LEU A 342 -13.84 -1.10 -1.14
CA LEU A 342 -14.39 -0.76 -2.45
C LEU A 342 -13.46 0.21 -3.20
N GLY A 343 -12.94 1.21 -2.51
CA GLY A 343 -11.92 2.11 -3.08
C GLY A 343 -10.65 1.35 -3.47
N TYR A 344 -10.16 0.46 -2.60
CA TYR A 344 -9.01 -0.40 -2.90
C TYR A 344 -9.28 -1.30 -4.12
N LEU A 345 -10.46 -1.95 -4.20
CA LEU A 345 -10.83 -2.75 -5.37
C LEU A 345 -10.67 -1.96 -6.66
N LEU A 346 -11.30 -0.77 -6.73
CA LEU A 346 -11.41 0.00 -7.97
C LEU A 346 -10.10 0.73 -8.34
N CYS A 347 -9.29 1.10 -7.36
CA CYS A 347 -8.07 1.88 -7.59
C CYS A 347 -6.81 1.02 -7.58
N GLN A 348 -6.73 -0.02 -6.76
CA GLN A 348 -5.53 -0.86 -6.63
C GLN A 348 -5.72 -2.28 -7.18
N ALA A 349 -6.62 -3.09 -6.62
CA ALA A 349 -6.71 -4.51 -6.93
C ALA A 349 -7.11 -4.80 -8.38
N TRP A 350 -8.05 -4.04 -8.93
CA TRP A 350 -8.51 -4.22 -10.30
C TRP A 350 -7.39 -4.14 -11.34
N GLY A 351 -6.45 -3.21 -11.16
CA GLY A 351 -5.27 -3.10 -12.02
C GLY A 351 -4.21 -4.19 -11.77
N ASN A 352 -4.17 -4.82 -10.58
CA ASN A 352 -3.26 -5.92 -10.29
C ASN A 352 -3.71 -7.24 -10.95
N ASP A 353 -5.01 -7.54 -10.86
CA ASP A 353 -5.63 -8.72 -11.45
C ASP A 353 -7.02 -8.42 -12.02
N PRO A 354 -7.09 -7.91 -13.27
CA PRO A 354 -8.36 -7.57 -13.89
C PRO A 354 -9.33 -8.75 -14.01
N GLN A 355 -8.81 -9.98 -14.15
CA GLN A 355 -9.67 -11.17 -14.30
C GLN A 355 -10.20 -11.65 -12.94
N GLY A 356 -9.34 -11.72 -11.93
CA GLY A 356 -9.75 -12.12 -10.58
C GLY A 356 -10.76 -11.15 -9.97
N CYS A 357 -10.63 -9.85 -10.24
CA CYS A 357 -11.54 -8.82 -9.75
C CYS A 357 -12.84 -8.67 -10.58
N LYS A 358 -12.92 -9.25 -11.78
CA LYS A 358 -14.05 -9.08 -12.71
C LYS A 358 -15.43 -9.34 -12.09
N PRO A 359 -15.66 -10.38 -11.26
CA PRO A 359 -16.97 -10.62 -10.63
C PRO A 359 -17.41 -9.50 -9.69
N LEU A 360 -16.47 -8.93 -8.91
CA LEU A 360 -16.77 -7.82 -7.98
C LEU A 360 -16.97 -6.50 -8.74
N VAL A 361 -16.12 -6.22 -9.72
CA VAL A 361 -16.24 -5.02 -10.56
C VAL A 361 -17.56 -5.04 -11.36
N GLY A 362 -18.02 -6.20 -11.81
CA GLY A 362 -19.32 -6.36 -12.44
C GLY A 362 -20.50 -5.95 -11.52
N GLN A 363 -20.39 -6.21 -10.22
CA GLN A 363 -21.38 -5.74 -9.24
C GLN A 363 -21.29 -4.22 -9.02
N CYS A 364 -20.11 -3.62 -9.15
CA CYS A 364 -19.93 -2.17 -9.04
C CYS A 364 -20.67 -1.38 -10.13
N GLN A 365 -20.99 -1.97 -11.27
CA GLN A 365 -21.77 -1.32 -12.34
C GLN A 365 -23.22 -1.01 -11.92
N ALA A 366 -23.75 -1.76 -10.94
CA ALA A 366 -25.08 -1.54 -10.37
C ALA A 366 -25.03 -0.80 -9.02
N LEU A 367 -23.90 -0.18 -8.68
CA LEU A 367 -23.70 0.47 -7.39
C LEU A 367 -24.66 1.63 -7.19
N ASN A 368 -25.44 1.56 -6.12
CA ASN A 368 -26.31 2.60 -5.61
C ASN A 368 -26.51 2.40 -4.10
N SER A 369 -27.21 3.32 -3.44
CA SER A 369 -27.44 3.24 -1.98
C SER A 369 -28.15 1.97 -1.49
N GLN A 370 -28.86 1.26 -2.36
CA GLN A 370 -29.57 0.02 -2.01
C GLN A 370 -28.70 -1.23 -2.20
N THR A 371 -27.81 -1.24 -3.20
CA THR A 371 -26.97 -2.38 -3.54
C THR A 371 -25.61 -2.37 -2.85
N GLN A 372 -25.22 -1.26 -2.24
CA GLN A 372 -23.90 -1.08 -1.63
C GLN A 372 -23.61 -2.09 -0.51
N ASP A 373 -24.58 -2.39 0.36
CA ASP A 373 -24.38 -3.36 1.46
C ASP A 373 -24.18 -4.79 0.98
N GLU A 374 -24.86 -5.18 -0.10
CA GLU A 374 -24.67 -6.49 -0.73
C GLU A 374 -23.25 -6.59 -1.33
N LEU A 375 -22.82 -5.54 -2.03
CA LEU A 375 -21.47 -5.46 -2.57
C LEU A 375 -20.42 -5.49 -1.47
N ILE A 376 -20.59 -4.72 -0.38
CA ILE A 376 -19.71 -4.78 0.80
C ILE A 376 -19.67 -6.18 1.37
N GLY A 377 -20.83 -6.86 1.46
CA GLY A 377 -20.88 -8.25 1.86
C GLY A 377 -20.09 -9.19 0.96
N ALA A 378 -20.07 -8.95 -0.35
CA ALA A 378 -19.26 -9.71 -1.30
C ALA A 378 -17.75 -9.40 -1.14
N LEU A 379 -17.38 -8.13 -0.98
CA LEU A 379 -16.00 -7.68 -0.74
C LEU A 379 -15.38 -8.32 0.51
N LEU A 380 -16.13 -8.34 1.63
CA LEU A 380 -15.67 -8.91 2.90
C LEU A 380 -15.52 -10.44 2.86
N ARG A 381 -16.17 -11.13 1.92
CA ARG A 381 -16.01 -12.58 1.69
C ARG A 381 -15.00 -12.91 0.61
N PHE A 382 -14.54 -11.94 -0.13
CA PHE A 382 -13.61 -12.17 -1.24
C PHE A 382 -12.22 -12.57 -0.69
N GLN A 383 -11.65 -13.63 -1.24
CA GLN A 383 -10.37 -14.21 -0.83
C GLN A 383 -9.29 -14.14 -1.93
N GLY A 384 -9.51 -13.34 -2.95
CA GLY A 384 -8.63 -13.23 -4.12
C GLY A 384 -7.85 -11.92 -4.18
N TRP A 385 -7.50 -11.32 -3.04
CA TRP A 385 -6.72 -10.09 -3.01
C TRP A 385 -5.23 -10.31 -3.30
N GLN A 386 -4.70 -11.49 -2.95
CA GLN A 386 -3.36 -11.92 -3.36
C GLN A 386 -3.29 -12.07 -4.89
N PHE A 387 -2.13 -11.80 -5.45
CA PHE A 387 -1.89 -11.99 -6.87
C PHE A 387 -0.45 -12.42 -7.15
N SER A 388 -0.21 -12.92 -8.35
CA SER A 388 1.13 -13.27 -8.82
C SER A 388 1.39 -12.74 -10.22
N LEU A 389 2.67 -12.56 -10.54
CA LEU A 389 3.14 -12.34 -11.90
C LEU A 389 4.05 -13.50 -12.32
N PRO A 390 3.88 -14.02 -13.54
CA PRO A 390 4.71 -15.09 -14.09
C PRO A 390 6.07 -14.56 -14.57
N THR A 391 6.75 -13.80 -13.71
CA THR A 391 8.09 -13.26 -13.96
C THR A 391 9.17 -14.31 -13.68
N ASN A 392 10.41 -13.99 -13.99
CA ASN A 392 11.57 -14.82 -13.64
C ASN A 392 12.57 -14.02 -12.80
N PRO A 393 12.68 -14.25 -11.47
CA PRO A 393 11.89 -15.18 -10.62
C PRO A 393 10.39 -14.84 -10.57
N PRO A 394 9.51 -15.82 -10.22
CA PRO A 394 8.09 -15.54 -10.02
C PRO A 394 7.89 -14.56 -8.86
N LEU A 395 6.96 -13.62 -9.05
CA LEU A 395 6.56 -12.64 -8.05
C LEU A 395 5.22 -13.04 -7.44
N LEU A 396 5.19 -13.22 -6.12
CA LEU A 396 3.99 -13.59 -5.36
C LEU A 396 3.69 -12.48 -4.34
N VAL A 397 2.50 -11.88 -4.42
CA VAL A 397 2.05 -10.81 -3.51
C VAL A 397 0.99 -11.35 -2.58
N LEU A 398 1.22 -11.27 -1.28
CA LEU A 398 0.41 -11.89 -0.24
C LEU A 398 -0.64 -10.92 0.30
N ASP A 399 -1.85 -11.43 0.52
CA ASP A 399 -2.88 -10.78 1.33
C ASP A 399 -2.69 -11.15 2.80
N THR A 400 -2.07 -10.28 3.57
CA THR A 400 -1.82 -10.50 5.01
C THR A 400 -2.91 -9.95 5.91
N ARG A 401 -4.03 -9.44 5.36
CA ARG A 401 -5.07 -8.75 6.11
C ARG A 401 -6.41 -9.48 6.14
N THR A 402 -6.88 -10.05 5.03
CA THR A 402 -8.22 -10.62 4.98
C THR A 402 -8.26 -12.12 5.26
N ARG A 403 -7.14 -12.83 5.10
CA ARG A 403 -7.02 -14.28 5.32
C ARG A 403 -6.18 -14.61 6.57
N ARG A 404 -6.56 -14.02 7.70
CA ARG A 404 -5.81 -14.20 8.96
C ARG A 404 -6.17 -15.51 9.69
N TRP A 405 -5.16 -16.15 10.25
CA TRP A 405 -5.32 -17.31 11.12
C TRP A 405 -5.71 -16.89 12.53
N ARG A 406 -7.00 -16.96 12.85
CA ARG A 406 -7.51 -16.60 14.17
C ARG A 406 -6.83 -17.41 15.27
N SER A 407 -6.50 -16.75 16.38
CA SER A 407 -5.87 -17.42 17.52
C SER A 407 -6.84 -18.40 18.20
N GLU A 408 -6.46 -19.67 18.29
CA GLU A 408 -7.25 -20.72 18.95
C GLU A 408 -7.29 -20.57 20.48
N SER A 409 -6.32 -19.85 21.06
CA SER A 409 -6.18 -19.75 22.51
C SER A 409 -6.96 -18.61 23.15
N SER A 410 -7.26 -17.54 22.42
CA SER A 410 -8.06 -16.40 22.85
C SER A 410 -8.37 -15.49 21.67
N LEU A 411 -9.61 -15.02 21.58
CA LEU A 411 -10.05 -14.06 20.54
C LEU A 411 -9.29 -12.72 20.61
N ALA A 412 -8.78 -12.34 21.76
CA ALA A 412 -8.05 -11.09 21.96
C ALA A 412 -6.56 -11.16 21.56
N LYS A 413 -6.03 -12.35 21.29
CA LYS A 413 -4.64 -12.49 20.84
C LYS A 413 -4.51 -12.19 19.35
N PRO A 414 -3.35 -11.68 18.90
CA PRO A 414 -3.10 -11.44 17.49
C PRO A 414 -3.32 -12.68 16.65
N SER A 415 -3.99 -12.50 15.54
CA SER A 415 -4.15 -13.51 14.49
C SER A 415 -2.83 -13.68 13.71
N GLY A 416 -2.61 -14.87 13.14
CA GLY A 416 -1.53 -15.06 12.18
C GLY A 416 -1.82 -14.32 10.88
N LEU A 417 -0.80 -13.89 10.17
CA LEU A 417 -0.94 -13.08 8.98
C LEU A 417 -1.54 -13.83 7.77
N LEU A 418 -1.39 -15.15 7.73
CA LEU A 418 -2.07 -16.02 6.77
C LEU A 418 -2.70 -17.21 7.49
N ASP A 419 -3.87 -17.64 7.02
CA ASP A 419 -4.53 -18.87 7.44
C ASP A 419 -3.87 -20.11 6.83
N TRP A 420 -4.37 -21.28 7.21
CA TRP A 420 -3.84 -22.56 6.73
C TRP A 420 -4.03 -22.73 5.22
N GLU A 421 -5.15 -22.33 4.68
CA GLU A 421 -5.50 -22.42 3.27
C GLU A 421 -4.56 -21.53 2.43
N ALA A 422 -4.40 -20.27 2.82
CA ALA A 422 -3.50 -19.32 2.14
C ALA A 422 -2.04 -19.78 2.19
N LEU A 423 -1.59 -20.34 3.31
CA LEU A 423 -0.24 -20.92 3.42
C LEU A 423 -0.06 -22.15 2.52
N SER A 424 -1.11 -22.97 2.37
CA SER A 424 -1.07 -24.13 1.46
C SER A 424 -1.05 -23.69 -0.02
N GLU A 425 -1.83 -22.68 -0.38
CA GLU A 425 -1.81 -22.07 -1.72
C GLU A 425 -0.43 -21.47 -2.03
N LEU A 426 0.17 -20.75 -1.08
CA LEU A 426 1.52 -20.22 -1.21
C LEU A 426 2.53 -21.35 -1.44
N GLN A 427 2.42 -22.47 -0.69
CA GLN A 427 3.30 -23.61 -0.89
C GLN A 427 3.16 -24.18 -2.30
N GLN A 428 1.95 -24.34 -2.80
CA GLN A 428 1.71 -24.84 -4.17
C GLN A 428 2.29 -23.89 -5.23
N ALA A 429 2.11 -22.58 -5.06
CA ALA A 429 2.67 -21.58 -5.97
C ALA A 429 4.21 -21.54 -5.98
N LEU A 430 4.84 -22.02 -4.92
CA LEU A 430 6.29 -22.05 -4.78
C LEU A 430 6.93 -23.35 -5.31
N LEU A 431 6.14 -24.41 -5.59
CA LEU A 431 6.71 -25.69 -5.98
C LEU A 431 7.47 -25.60 -7.30
N ASP A 432 8.62 -26.29 -7.33
CA ASP A 432 9.46 -26.52 -8.53
C ASP A 432 10.08 -25.24 -9.14
N HIS A 433 10.04 -24.11 -8.41
CA HIS A 433 10.79 -22.91 -8.76
C HIS A 433 12.17 -22.89 -8.09
N PRO A 434 13.24 -22.48 -8.78
CA PRO A 434 14.59 -22.38 -8.18
C PRO A 434 14.71 -21.20 -7.20
N SER A 435 14.02 -20.10 -7.48
CA SER A 435 13.96 -18.89 -6.68
C SER A 435 12.57 -18.25 -6.76
N ALA A 436 12.21 -17.42 -5.79
CA ALA A 436 10.95 -16.66 -5.78
C ALA A 436 11.10 -15.32 -5.07
N ILE A 437 10.32 -14.33 -5.51
CA ILE A 437 10.14 -13.04 -4.83
C ILE A 437 8.76 -13.06 -4.18
N ILE A 438 8.72 -12.83 -2.88
CA ILE A 438 7.50 -12.76 -2.08
C ILE A 438 7.34 -11.33 -1.58
N VAL A 439 6.19 -10.74 -1.83
CA VAL A 439 5.81 -9.45 -1.27
C VAL A 439 4.86 -9.68 -0.11
N SER A 440 5.26 -9.20 1.06
CA SER A 440 4.46 -9.24 2.29
C SER A 440 4.44 -7.84 2.89
N PRO A 441 3.28 -7.17 3.05
CA PRO A 441 3.21 -5.86 3.70
C PRO A 441 4.05 -5.82 4.98
N ALA A 442 3.78 -6.68 5.94
CA ALA A 442 4.60 -6.81 7.16
C ALA A 442 5.84 -7.70 6.96
N PRO A 443 7.01 -7.39 7.59
CA PRO A 443 8.22 -8.19 7.51
C PRO A 443 8.06 -9.60 8.09
N ILE A 444 8.57 -10.63 7.38
CA ILE A 444 8.61 -12.00 7.91
C ILE A 444 9.68 -12.11 9.01
N PHE A 445 10.83 -11.46 8.83
CA PHE A 445 11.93 -11.43 9.77
C PHE A 445 12.19 -9.99 10.23
N GLY A 446 11.53 -9.59 11.31
CA GLY A 446 11.65 -8.25 11.87
C GLY A 446 12.82 -8.05 12.83
N VAL A 447 12.89 -6.87 13.45
CA VAL A 447 13.86 -6.52 14.49
C VAL A 447 13.51 -7.25 15.80
N LYS A 448 14.40 -8.09 16.27
CA LYS A 448 14.12 -9.07 17.33
C LYS A 448 13.70 -8.46 18.66
N LEU A 449 14.25 -7.32 19.02
CA LEU A 449 13.83 -6.61 20.22
C LEU A 449 12.37 -6.14 20.13
N ILE A 450 11.99 -5.60 18.98
CA ILE A 450 10.61 -5.13 18.73
C ILE A 450 9.67 -6.33 18.81
N GLU A 451 9.96 -7.43 18.09
CA GLU A 451 9.16 -8.66 18.18
C GLU A 451 9.05 -9.21 19.61
N THR A 452 10.09 -9.05 20.43
CA THR A 452 10.09 -9.53 21.83
C THR A 452 9.22 -8.62 22.70
N VAL A 453 9.29 -7.32 22.52
CA VAL A 453 8.42 -6.35 23.19
C VAL A 453 6.96 -6.60 22.81
N GLN A 454 6.65 -6.72 21.52
CA GLN A 454 5.32 -7.05 21.02
C GLN A 454 4.80 -8.36 21.64
N LYS A 455 5.63 -9.41 21.70
CA LYS A 455 5.28 -10.69 22.30
C LYS A 455 5.04 -10.59 23.81
N LEU A 456 5.82 -9.80 24.53
CA LEU A 456 5.64 -9.57 25.96
C LEU A 456 4.31 -8.85 26.24
N PHE A 457 4.01 -7.79 25.51
CA PHE A 457 2.74 -7.07 25.64
C PHE A 457 1.55 -7.93 25.20
N SER A 458 1.67 -8.73 24.13
CA SER A 458 0.65 -9.70 23.74
C SER A 458 0.40 -10.75 24.82
N TRP A 459 1.45 -11.21 25.51
CA TRP A 459 1.33 -12.14 26.64
C TRP A 459 0.66 -11.50 27.87
N LEU A 460 0.92 -10.22 28.10
CA LEU A 460 0.26 -9.41 29.15
C LEU A 460 -1.20 -9.05 28.80
N GLY A 461 -1.65 -9.33 27.56
CA GLY A 461 -3.01 -9.03 27.11
C GLY A 461 -3.18 -7.65 26.47
N TYR A 462 -2.10 -6.99 26.08
CA TYR A 462 -2.09 -5.65 25.48
C TYR A 462 -1.47 -5.61 24.06
N PRO A 463 -1.88 -6.46 23.11
CA PRO A 463 -1.27 -6.52 21.78
C PRO A 463 -1.41 -5.22 20.98
N LEU A 464 -2.53 -4.52 21.13
CA LEU A 464 -2.83 -3.27 20.43
C LEU A 464 -1.99 -2.06 20.92
N LEU A 465 -1.32 -2.17 22.10
CA LEU A 465 -0.45 -1.10 22.61
C LEU A 465 0.89 -0.99 21.87
N VAL A 466 1.28 -2.05 21.19
CA VAL A 466 2.63 -2.20 20.60
C VAL A 466 2.54 -2.65 19.15
N ASP A 467 1.36 -2.55 18.56
CA ASP A 467 1.11 -2.97 17.19
C ASP A 467 1.77 -4.37 16.95
N ALA A 468 1.20 -5.42 17.56
CA ALA A 468 1.81 -6.74 17.61
C ALA A 468 1.64 -7.51 16.27
N GLU A 469 1.81 -6.81 15.16
CA GLU A 469 1.75 -7.36 13.82
C GLU A 469 3.10 -7.89 13.37
N ASN A 470 3.30 -9.17 13.47
CA ASN A 470 4.45 -9.82 12.86
C ASN A 470 4.19 -11.32 12.64
N TRP A 471 4.83 -11.88 11.63
CA TRP A 471 4.72 -13.29 11.28
C TRP A 471 5.05 -14.25 12.42
N MET A 472 5.91 -13.83 13.35
CA MET A 472 6.36 -14.68 14.46
C MET A 472 5.48 -14.57 15.70
N ALA A 473 4.48 -13.67 15.72
CA ALA A 473 3.54 -13.51 16.83
C ALA A 473 2.60 -14.72 16.95
N HIS A 474 2.07 -15.22 15.84
CA HIS A 474 1.23 -16.41 15.81
C HIS A 474 2.04 -17.68 15.59
N ARG A 475 2.06 -18.57 16.60
CA ARG A 475 2.95 -19.76 16.62
C ARG A 475 2.68 -20.72 15.46
N GLY A 476 1.42 -20.94 15.08
CA GLY A 476 1.00 -21.82 13.98
C GLY A 476 1.50 -21.30 12.64
N ALA A 477 1.13 -20.08 12.27
CA ALA A 477 1.55 -19.45 11.02
C ALA A 477 3.09 -19.39 10.88
N ALA A 478 3.78 -18.98 11.96
CA ALA A 478 5.23 -18.95 12.00
C ALA A 478 5.89 -20.33 11.76
N GLN A 479 5.29 -21.41 12.27
CA GLN A 479 5.84 -22.75 12.07
C GLN A 479 5.58 -23.23 10.63
N VAL A 480 4.39 -23.00 10.10
CA VAL A 480 4.01 -23.44 8.75
C VAL A 480 4.84 -22.71 7.70
N ILE A 481 5.00 -21.38 7.76
CA ILE A 481 5.81 -20.63 6.78
C ILE A 481 7.28 -21.09 6.79
N LEU A 482 7.86 -21.36 7.96
CA LEU A 482 9.22 -21.90 8.04
C LEU A 482 9.31 -23.33 7.47
N ASN A 483 8.28 -24.16 7.62
CA ASN A 483 8.23 -25.49 7.01
C ASN A 483 8.09 -25.42 5.48
N ILE A 484 7.30 -24.46 4.96
CA ILE A 484 7.20 -24.20 3.52
C ILE A 484 8.59 -23.87 2.97
N PHE A 485 9.33 -22.96 3.59
CA PHE A 485 10.67 -22.61 3.14
C PHE A 485 11.67 -23.78 3.19
N ARG A 486 11.50 -24.73 4.12
CA ARG A 486 12.33 -25.93 4.26
C ARG A 486 11.96 -27.08 3.34
N HIS A 487 10.81 -27.02 2.69
CA HIS A 487 10.32 -28.13 1.88
C HIS A 487 11.25 -28.39 0.69
N SER A 488 11.49 -29.65 0.34
CA SER A 488 12.50 -30.05 -0.66
C SER A 488 12.21 -29.57 -2.08
N ARG A 489 10.94 -29.36 -2.41
CA ARG A 489 10.50 -28.92 -3.75
C ARG A 489 10.23 -27.42 -3.84
N THR A 490 10.31 -26.68 -2.76
CA THR A 490 10.19 -25.21 -2.78
C THR A 490 11.53 -24.55 -3.06
N PRO A 491 11.61 -23.26 -3.42
CA PRO A 491 12.84 -22.59 -3.82
C PRO A 491 14.00 -22.71 -2.83
N GLY A 492 15.23 -22.69 -3.35
CA GLY A 492 16.44 -22.57 -2.54
C GLY A 492 16.78 -21.14 -2.14
N HIS A 493 16.25 -20.20 -2.89
CA HIS A 493 16.49 -18.77 -2.72
C HIS A 493 15.17 -18.02 -2.69
N TYR A 494 14.99 -17.17 -1.68
CA TYR A 494 13.81 -16.32 -1.55
C TYR A 494 14.21 -14.88 -1.31
N VAL A 495 13.48 -13.96 -1.91
CA VAL A 495 13.54 -12.55 -1.56
C VAL A 495 12.18 -12.12 -1.04
N VAL A 496 12.14 -11.66 0.20
CA VAL A 496 10.93 -11.11 0.82
C VAL A 496 11.04 -9.59 0.80
N LEU A 497 10.16 -8.95 0.05
CA LEU A 497 10.00 -7.49 0.02
C LEU A 497 8.90 -7.10 0.99
N SER A 498 9.13 -6.10 1.82
CA SER A 498 8.14 -5.66 2.81
C SER A 498 8.20 -4.16 3.11
N GLY A 499 7.20 -3.68 3.83
CA GLY A 499 7.02 -2.32 4.27
C GLY A 499 6.67 -2.19 5.75
N ASP A 500 5.60 -1.46 6.08
CA ASP A 500 4.92 -1.30 7.37
C ASP A 500 5.71 -0.46 8.41
N VAL A 501 6.89 -0.85 8.76
CA VAL A 501 7.62 -0.44 9.98
C VAL A 501 8.22 0.98 10.01
N HIS A 502 8.09 1.79 8.97
CA HIS A 502 8.59 3.17 8.84
C HIS A 502 10.11 3.33 8.96
N TYR A 503 10.87 2.26 8.83
CA TYR A 503 12.34 2.24 8.69
C TYR A 503 12.76 1.12 7.74
N SER A 504 13.98 1.21 7.17
CA SER A 504 14.46 0.27 6.17
C SER A 504 15.61 -0.58 6.71
N PHE A 505 15.64 -1.84 6.32
CA PHE A 505 16.71 -2.77 6.69
C PHE A 505 16.81 -3.95 5.73
N VAL A 506 17.96 -4.59 5.70
CA VAL A 506 18.19 -5.81 4.90
C VAL A 506 18.81 -6.89 5.77
N TYR A 507 18.18 -8.07 5.81
CA TYR A 507 18.67 -9.24 6.49
C TYR A 507 18.90 -10.39 5.52
N GLU A 508 20.06 -11.06 5.64
CA GLU A 508 20.26 -12.38 5.07
C GLU A 508 19.89 -13.42 6.14
N VAL A 509 19.03 -14.35 5.78
CA VAL A 509 18.51 -15.37 6.69
C VAL A 509 18.81 -16.75 6.12
N LEU A 510 19.62 -17.51 6.84
CA LEU A 510 19.90 -18.91 6.53
C LEU A 510 19.11 -19.79 7.52
N ILE A 511 18.12 -20.50 7.01
CA ILE A 511 17.35 -21.43 7.85
C ILE A 511 18.11 -22.73 7.92
N ARG A 512 18.51 -23.13 9.14
CA ARG A 512 19.27 -24.36 9.37
C ARG A 512 18.35 -25.58 9.28
N HIS A 513 18.63 -26.48 8.35
CA HIS A 513 17.92 -27.74 8.22
C HIS A 513 18.87 -28.87 7.81
N ARG A 514 18.58 -30.12 8.24
CA ARG A 514 19.46 -31.27 8.01
C ARG A 514 19.69 -31.63 6.54
N GLN A 515 18.65 -31.45 5.70
CA GLN A 515 18.69 -31.87 4.30
C GLN A 515 18.96 -30.69 3.35
N ARG A 516 18.47 -29.50 3.69
CA ARG A 516 18.57 -28.29 2.87
C ARG A 516 18.46 -27.06 3.75
N SER A 517 19.33 -26.10 3.54
CA SER A 517 19.30 -24.79 4.21
C SER A 517 18.92 -23.72 3.21
N PRO A 518 17.64 -23.36 3.09
CA PRO A 518 17.21 -22.30 2.18
C PRO A 518 17.79 -20.96 2.61
N HIS A 519 18.13 -20.15 1.64
CA HIS A 519 18.70 -18.82 1.80
C HIS A 519 17.63 -17.75 1.46
N LEU A 520 17.33 -16.90 2.43
CA LEU A 520 16.32 -15.87 2.28
C LEU A 520 16.94 -14.49 2.47
N TRP A 521 16.44 -13.51 1.75
CA TRP A 521 16.71 -12.10 1.97
C TRP A 521 15.42 -11.41 2.37
N GLN A 522 15.40 -10.78 3.54
CA GLN A 522 14.38 -9.85 3.93
C GLN A 522 14.87 -8.45 3.53
N VAL A 523 14.17 -7.82 2.60
CA VAL A 523 14.42 -6.45 2.16
C VAL A 523 13.21 -5.62 2.54
N THR A 524 13.37 -4.77 3.54
CA THR A 524 12.32 -3.89 4.02
C THR A 524 12.66 -2.46 3.61
N SER A 525 11.74 -1.83 2.87
CA SER A 525 11.80 -0.41 2.53
C SER A 525 10.47 0.20 2.93
N SER A 526 10.48 0.92 4.05
CA SER A 526 9.28 1.53 4.60
C SER A 526 9.50 3.01 4.84
N GLY A 527 8.40 3.76 4.56
CA GLY A 527 8.39 5.20 4.58
C GLY A 527 8.71 5.80 3.21
N ILE A 528 7.85 5.54 2.18
CA ILE A 528 7.87 6.35 0.94
C ILE A 528 7.78 7.83 1.31
N LYS A 529 6.86 8.17 2.22
CA LYS A 529 6.72 9.51 2.81
C LYS A 529 6.33 9.37 4.28
N ASN A 530 7.19 8.73 5.04
CA ASN A 530 7.04 8.53 6.49
C ASN A 530 8.41 8.17 7.11
N GLU A 531 8.58 8.40 8.41
CA GLU A 531 9.78 8.03 9.15
C GLU A 531 9.42 7.59 10.56
N PHE A 532 10.17 6.65 11.09
CA PHE A 532 10.06 6.25 12.50
C PHE A 532 10.67 7.33 13.42
N PRO A 533 10.19 7.52 14.67
CA PRO A 533 10.78 8.46 15.59
C PRO A 533 12.28 8.18 15.82
N ARG A 534 13.15 9.04 15.30
CA ARG A 534 14.60 8.79 15.15
C ARG A 534 15.29 8.39 16.46
N ARG A 535 15.01 9.12 17.56
CA ARG A 535 15.61 8.82 18.87
C ARG A 535 15.22 7.44 19.39
N LEU A 536 13.97 7.04 19.18
CA LEU A 536 13.46 5.74 19.60
C LEU A 536 14.10 4.62 18.78
N LEU A 537 14.23 4.79 17.46
CA LEU A 537 14.89 3.82 16.59
C LEU A 537 16.35 3.61 16.98
N ASP A 538 17.10 4.68 17.26
CA ASP A 538 18.50 4.62 17.72
C ASP A 538 18.65 3.82 19.01
N VAL A 539 17.74 4.00 19.96
CA VAL A 539 17.73 3.25 21.23
C VAL A 539 17.40 1.79 20.98
N LEU A 540 16.37 1.50 20.19
CA LEU A 540 15.95 0.14 19.87
C LEU A 540 17.03 -0.63 19.09
N ASP A 541 17.70 0.01 18.12
CA ASP A 541 18.80 -0.64 17.39
C ASP A 541 20.00 -0.95 18.31
N ARG A 542 20.39 -0.03 19.18
CA ARG A 542 21.49 -0.27 20.17
C ARG A 542 21.16 -1.40 21.13
N LEU A 543 19.96 -1.40 21.70
CA LEU A 543 19.49 -2.45 22.61
C LEU A 543 19.37 -3.79 21.90
N ASN A 544 18.85 -3.83 20.67
CA ASN A 544 18.76 -5.04 19.87
C ASN A 544 20.14 -5.65 19.59
N ARG A 545 21.14 -4.82 19.29
CA ARG A 545 22.53 -5.26 19.07
C ARG A 545 23.16 -5.84 20.33
N TRP A 546 22.87 -5.27 21.50
CA TRP A 546 23.42 -5.72 22.78
C TRP A 546 22.70 -7.00 23.26
N LEU A 547 21.36 -7.02 23.26
CA LEU A 547 20.57 -8.13 23.79
C LEU A 547 20.57 -9.35 22.87
N TYR A 548 20.53 -9.15 21.55
CA TYR A 548 20.43 -10.20 20.53
C TYR A 548 21.68 -10.32 19.66
N ALA A 549 22.86 -10.08 20.23
CA ALA A 549 24.14 -10.41 19.60
C ALA A 549 24.16 -11.88 19.19
N PRO A 550 24.94 -12.31 18.17
CA PRO A 550 24.96 -13.69 17.66
C PRO A 550 25.20 -14.75 18.73
N ARG A 551 25.94 -14.43 19.80
CA ARG A 551 26.26 -15.33 20.93
C ARG A 551 25.38 -15.11 22.17
N SER A 552 24.36 -14.27 22.09
CA SER A 552 23.48 -14.00 23.25
C SER A 552 22.64 -15.22 23.62
N PRO A 553 22.57 -15.60 24.92
CA PRO A 553 21.72 -16.69 25.39
C PRO A 553 20.21 -16.39 25.16
N LEU A 554 19.82 -15.13 25.02
CA LEU A 554 18.44 -14.75 24.70
C LEU A 554 17.97 -15.30 23.35
N ASN A 555 18.88 -15.58 22.42
CA ASN A 555 18.55 -16.21 21.14
C ASN A 555 17.98 -17.63 21.31
N TRP A 556 18.28 -18.33 22.43
CA TRP A 556 17.77 -19.68 22.71
C TRP A 556 16.27 -19.71 22.97
N PHE A 557 15.73 -18.61 23.50
CA PHE A 557 14.30 -18.47 23.77
C PHE A 557 13.51 -17.98 22.56
N THR A 558 14.17 -17.83 21.41
CA THR A 558 13.57 -17.33 20.17
C THR A 558 13.74 -18.34 19.04
N LYS A 559 12.98 -18.18 17.94
CA LYS A 559 13.16 -19.00 16.72
C LYS A 559 14.51 -18.79 16.03
N ARG A 560 15.32 -17.80 16.44
CA ARG A 560 16.70 -17.59 15.95
C ARG A 560 17.62 -18.78 16.24
N ARG A 561 17.25 -19.68 17.13
CA ARG A 561 17.96 -20.97 17.32
C ARG A 561 17.98 -21.82 16.05
N GLU A 562 16.94 -21.70 15.23
CA GLU A 562 16.74 -22.50 14.01
C GLU A 562 17.26 -21.80 12.74
N MET A 563 17.77 -20.58 12.86
CA MET A 563 18.22 -19.76 11.73
C MET A 563 19.44 -18.91 12.08
N GLU A 564 20.17 -18.51 11.06
CA GLU A 564 21.21 -17.50 11.15
C GLU A 564 20.71 -16.23 10.45
N VAL A 565 20.71 -15.10 11.14
CA VAL A 565 20.27 -13.81 10.62
C VAL A 565 21.45 -12.86 10.60
N VAL A 566 21.89 -12.48 9.40
CA VAL A 566 23.02 -11.58 9.17
C VAL A 566 22.48 -10.27 8.62
N PRO A 567 22.54 -9.17 9.40
CA PRO A 567 22.11 -7.86 8.91
C PRO A 567 23.15 -7.30 7.94
N ARG A 568 22.68 -6.67 6.85
CA ARG A 568 23.49 -5.78 6.03
C ARG A 568 23.57 -4.40 6.68
N THR A 569 24.62 -3.65 6.38
CA THR A 569 24.90 -2.36 7.00
C THR A 569 24.66 -1.24 5.98
N PRO A 570 23.84 -0.23 6.33
CA PRO A 570 23.68 0.95 5.48
C PRO A 570 25.00 1.73 5.33
N SER A 571 25.37 2.16 4.12
CA SER A 571 26.65 2.80 3.82
C SER A 571 26.85 4.13 4.55
N HIS A 572 25.77 4.91 4.73
CA HIS A 572 25.81 6.24 5.35
C HIS A 572 25.44 6.23 6.84
N SER A 573 25.45 5.06 7.48
CA SER A 573 25.14 4.92 8.90
C SER A 573 26.39 5.02 9.79
N LYS A 574 26.19 5.33 11.09
CA LYS A 574 27.26 5.26 12.09
C LYS A 574 27.72 3.82 12.24
N ALA A 575 28.96 3.64 12.69
CA ALA A 575 29.56 2.33 12.87
C ALA A 575 28.67 1.40 13.71
N GLY A 576 28.17 0.33 13.06
CA GLY A 576 27.35 -0.71 13.67
C GLY A 576 25.83 -0.52 13.59
N GLU A 577 25.30 0.58 13.11
CA GLU A 577 23.87 0.74 12.83
C GLU A 577 23.44 -0.19 11.69
N ARG A 578 22.23 -0.75 11.81
CA ARG A 578 21.68 -1.77 10.90
C ARG A 578 20.35 -1.34 10.30
N LEU A 579 19.75 -0.32 10.88
CA LEU A 579 18.47 0.24 10.47
C LEU A 579 18.70 1.60 9.83
N TRP A 580 17.99 1.86 8.74
CA TRP A 580 18.00 3.15 8.06
C TRP A 580 16.67 3.85 8.28
N ASN A 581 16.70 5.11 8.70
CA ASN A 581 15.53 5.93 8.92
C ASN A 581 15.56 7.15 8.01
N GLY A 582 14.79 7.11 6.95
CA GLY A 582 14.64 8.20 5.99
C GLY A 582 13.61 7.85 4.93
N ALA A 583 12.77 8.82 4.58
CA ALA A 583 11.80 8.66 3.52
C ALA A 583 12.48 8.39 2.16
N GLY A 584 11.91 7.49 1.37
CA GLY A 584 12.46 7.13 0.07
C GLY A 584 11.89 5.85 -0.54
N LEU A 585 12.64 5.24 -1.46
CA LEU A 585 12.28 4.00 -2.13
C LEU A 585 13.41 2.97 -2.05
N GLY A 586 13.06 1.72 -1.82
CA GLY A 586 13.96 0.59 -2.00
C GLY A 586 14.20 0.29 -3.48
N GLN A 587 15.45 0.11 -3.86
CA GLN A 587 15.87 -0.30 -5.18
C GLN A 587 16.65 -1.60 -5.06
N VAL A 588 16.21 -2.65 -5.76
CA VAL A 588 16.79 -3.98 -5.68
C VAL A 588 17.24 -4.43 -7.06
N PHE A 589 18.50 -4.84 -7.16
CA PHE A 589 19.07 -5.50 -8.32
C PHE A 589 19.29 -6.96 -8.00
N PHE A 590 18.92 -7.84 -8.93
CA PHE A 590 19.03 -9.29 -8.78
C PHE A 590 20.09 -9.87 -9.71
N ASP A 591 20.75 -10.92 -9.25
CA ASP A 591 21.64 -11.73 -10.08
C ASP A 591 20.87 -12.76 -10.93
N GLU A 592 21.60 -13.55 -11.72
CA GLU A 592 21.02 -14.58 -12.57
C GLU A 592 20.28 -15.68 -11.80
N GLN A 593 20.60 -15.88 -10.53
CA GLN A 593 19.97 -16.85 -9.64
C GLN A 593 18.75 -16.27 -8.90
N GLY A 594 18.41 -14.98 -9.13
CA GLY A 594 17.32 -14.28 -8.45
C GLY A 594 17.65 -13.88 -7.00
N ARG A 595 18.95 -13.75 -6.66
CA ARG A 595 19.41 -13.27 -5.36
C ARG A 595 19.69 -11.76 -5.43
N PRO A 596 19.49 -10.99 -4.35
CA PRO A 596 19.83 -9.57 -4.34
C PRO A 596 21.35 -9.36 -4.51
N ALA A 597 21.73 -8.83 -5.66
CA ALA A 597 23.12 -8.44 -5.96
C ALA A 597 23.46 -7.12 -5.27
N ARG A 598 22.58 -6.13 -5.38
CA ARG A 598 22.70 -4.82 -4.72
C ARG A 598 21.33 -4.37 -4.22
N VAL A 599 21.31 -3.73 -3.05
CA VAL A 599 20.10 -3.16 -2.45
C VAL A 599 20.42 -1.74 -1.99
N TYR A 600 19.62 -0.80 -2.46
CA TYR A 600 19.73 0.61 -2.12
C TYR A 600 18.43 1.12 -1.50
N GLN A 601 18.56 2.11 -0.62
CA GLN A 601 17.48 3.01 -0.25
C GLN A 601 17.76 4.36 -0.91
N LEU A 602 16.90 4.73 -1.86
CA LEU A 602 16.94 6.03 -2.53
C LEU A 602 16.42 7.10 -1.59
N ASP A 603 17.12 8.24 -1.49
CA ASP A 603 16.69 9.32 -0.60
C ASP A 603 15.63 10.22 -1.27
N ALA A 604 14.47 10.37 -0.62
CA ALA A 604 13.40 11.23 -1.11
C ALA A 604 13.82 12.69 -1.29
N GLY A 605 14.71 13.19 -0.43
CA GLY A 605 15.29 14.53 -0.50
C GLY A 605 16.25 14.77 -1.65
N GLY A 606 16.61 13.72 -2.42
CA GLY A 606 17.56 13.81 -3.54
C GLY A 606 19.02 13.70 -3.13
N GLY A 607 19.29 13.26 -1.91
CA GLY A 607 20.64 12.91 -1.47
C GLY A 607 21.17 11.62 -2.10
N GLU A 608 22.37 11.22 -1.69
CA GLU A 608 23.03 10.01 -2.17
C GLU A 608 22.27 8.76 -1.69
N ALA A 609 22.11 7.78 -2.58
CA ALA A 609 21.47 6.52 -2.25
C ALA A 609 22.30 5.73 -1.21
N THR A 610 21.60 5.18 -0.21
CA THR A 610 22.23 4.38 0.84
C THR A 610 22.28 2.92 0.40
N GLU A 611 23.46 2.35 0.24
CA GLU A 611 23.65 0.93 -0.07
C GLU A 611 23.64 0.09 1.21
N PHE A 612 22.92 -1.03 1.19
CA PHE A 612 22.99 -2.06 2.23
C PHE A 612 24.09 -3.09 1.90
N ALA A 613 25.30 -2.81 2.33
CA ALA A 613 26.47 -3.62 2.03
C ALA A 613 26.65 -4.79 3.02
N ARG A 614 27.27 -5.90 2.54
CA ARG A 614 27.73 -6.97 3.41
C ARG A 614 29.02 -6.49 4.09
N ARG A 615 29.09 -6.52 5.42
CA ARG A 615 30.38 -6.34 6.09
C ARG A 615 31.22 -7.58 5.85
N GLY A 616 32.43 -7.34 5.33
CA GLY A 616 33.47 -8.35 5.21
C GLY A 616 33.96 -8.89 6.56
#